data_d2bc70879226ba6fd3e93c25542bffea
#
_entry.id   d2bc70879226ba6fd3e93c25542bffea
#
_cell.length_a   1.000
_cell.length_b   1.000
_cell.length_c   1.000
_cell.angle_alpha   90.00
_cell.angle_beta   90.00
_cell.angle_gamma   90.00
#
_symmetry.space_group_name_H-M   'P 1'
#
loop_
_entity.id
_entity.type
_entity.pdbx_description
1 polymer ?
#
loop_
_entity_poly.entity_id
_entity_poly.type
_entity_poly.pdbx_seq_one_letter_code
_entity_poly.pdbx_strand_id
1 'polypeptide(L)'
;MYENISDLRKQIALGEDSVIELKAVTFSGNKVTGPHKQGMADELAAMANTATGIVVLGVDDKTKEVLGIPADKLDIVEGWLRSICNDSITPPLDCVIRKLILPEQPGDEKIILRVDVPRSLFVHKSPNGYFRRIGSSRREMKPDILARLFQQRSQARLIRFDEQAVPGTQLDDLNPKLWSRFRTVLSPKADLEFLEKIKLVARDEDNAIRATVSGVLMAAEAPESFMSSAFVQAVCYRGAERNAAYQLDAKNITGPLDVQIRDACKFVERNMRVFAIKAPHRIDIPQFSMNAVFEAVVNAVAH
;
A
#
# COMPACT_ATOMS: atom_id res chain seq x y z
N MET A 1 8.71 15.52 8.50
CA MET A 1 9.08 15.76 9.92
C MET A 1 10.51 16.27 9.95
N TYR A 2 10.77 17.43 10.58
CA TYR A 2 12.09 18.13 10.62
C TYR A 2 12.75 18.26 9.24
N GLU A 3 12.08 18.95 8.31
CA GLU A 3 12.59 19.18 6.95
C GLU A 3 13.78 20.14 6.91
N ASN A 4 13.89 21.02 7.94
CA ASN A 4 14.95 21.98 8.08
C ASN A 4 16.02 21.49 9.05
N ILE A 5 17.29 21.66 8.69
CA ILE A 5 18.47 21.34 9.53
C ILE A 5 18.43 22.09 10.86
N SER A 6 17.96 23.33 10.87
CA SER A 6 17.82 24.16 12.09
C SER A 6 16.85 23.52 13.11
N ASP A 7 15.73 22.95 12.63
CA ASP A 7 14.74 22.33 13.52
C ASP A 7 15.23 20.97 14.03
N LEU A 8 15.94 20.21 13.18
CA LEU A 8 16.59 18.97 13.62
C LEU A 8 17.62 19.26 14.72
N ARG A 9 18.40 20.32 14.59
CA ARG A 9 19.40 20.74 15.59
C ARG A 9 18.78 21.11 16.93
N LYS A 10 17.69 21.87 16.92
CA LYS A 10 16.92 22.20 18.13
C LYS A 10 16.41 20.92 18.83
N GLN A 11 15.92 19.97 18.03
CA GLN A 11 15.41 18.71 18.59
C GLN A 11 16.54 17.83 19.16
N ILE A 12 17.71 17.77 18.51
CA ILE A 12 18.90 17.09 19.07
C ILE A 12 19.26 17.69 20.45
N ALA A 13 19.25 19.02 20.60
CA ALA A 13 19.52 19.67 21.85
C ALA A 13 18.51 19.39 22.96
N LEU A 14 17.22 19.14 22.60
CA LEU A 14 16.17 18.69 23.53
C LEU A 14 16.34 17.24 23.95
N GLY A 15 17.00 16.42 23.11
CA GLY A 15 17.25 15.00 23.34
C GLY A 15 16.20 14.07 22.79
N GLU A 16 16.26 12.81 23.23
CA GLU A 16 15.38 11.74 22.76
C GLU A 16 13.95 11.86 23.30
N ASP A 17 12.99 11.51 22.47
CA ASP A 17 11.57 11.47 22.82
C ASP A 17 10.86 10.28 22.13
N SER A 18 9.53 10.36 21.97
CA SER A 18 8.77 9.30 21.29
C SER A 18 9.09 9.15 19.80
N VAL A 19 9.75 10.15 19.20
CA VAL A 19 9.90 10.27 17.75
C VAL A 19 11.36 10.29 17.30
N ILE A 20 12.29 10.76 18.15
CA ILE A 20 13.70 10.85 17.82
C ILE A 20 14.55 9.98 18.75
N GLU A 21 15.54 9.32 18.16
CA GLU A 21 16.57 8.52 18.82
C GLU A 21 17.95 9.02 18.39
N LEU A 22 18.88 9.21 19.32
CA LEU A 22 20.23 9.69 19.08
C LEU A 22 21.24 8.58 19.37
N LYS A 23 22.19 8.35 18.47
CA LYS A 23 23.22 7.32 18.68
C LYS A 23 24.58 7.77 18.18
N ALA A 24 25.56 7.68 19.06
CA ALA A 24 26.95 7.73 18.67
C ALA A 24 27.32 6.48 17.88
N VAL A 25 28.20 6.63 16.89
CA VAL A 25 28.72 5.50 16.10
C VAL A 25 30.20 5.31 16.43
N THR A 26 30.57 4.10 16.78
CA THR A 26 31.96 3.75 17.05
C THR A 26 32.44 2.68 16.07
N PHE A 27 33.75 2.68 15.81
CA PHE A 27 34.38 1.81 14.82
C PHE A 27 35.57 1.05 15.37
N SER A 28 35.81 -0.14 14.82
CA SER A 28 37.09 -0.84 14.90
C SER A 28 37.51 -1.18 13.48
N GLY A 29 38.49 -0.46 12.94
CA GLY A 29 38.85 -0.50 11.54
C GLY A 29 37.66 -0.17 10.63
N ASN A 30 37.29 -1.08 9.75
CA ASN A 30 36.15 -0.95 8.83
C ASN A 30 34.86 -1.60 9.33
N LYS A 31 34.71 -1.78 10.64
CA LYS A 31 33.51 -2.39 11.24
C LYS A 31 32.87 -1.45 12.24
N VAL A 32 31.54 -1.32 12.18
CA VAL A 32 30.75 -0.64 13.20
C VAL A 32 30.74 -1.51 14.46
N THR A 33 31.17 -0.96 15.58
CA THR A 33 31.21 -1.63 16.90
C THR A 33 30.15 -1.12 17.87
N GLY A 34 29.65 0.07 17.66
CA GLY A 34 28.55 0.65 18.41
C GLY A 34 27.73 1.58 17.53
N PRO A 35 26.41 1.65 17.75
CA PRO A 35 25.61 0.90 18.70
C PRO A 35 25.50 -0.59 18.38
N HIS A 36 25.14 -1.42 19.38
CA HIS A 36 25.02 -2.87 19.18
C HIS A 36 23.94 -3.21 18.15
N LYS A 37 24.26 -4.10 17.18
CA LYS A 37 23.41 -4.41 16.02
C LYS A 37 22.00 -4.83 16.42
N GLN A 38 21.85 -5.74 17.39
CA GLN A 38 20.55 -6.21 17.85
C GLN A 38 19.75 -5.10 18.55
N GLY A 39 20.42 -4.29 19.38
CA GLY A 39 19.79 -3.16 20.04
C GLY A 39 19.24 -2.13 19.05
N MET A 40 20.00 -1.86 17.98
CA MET A 40 19.52 -0.97 16.90
C MET A 40 18.33 -1.57 16.16
N ALA A 41 18.33 -2.88 15.88
CA ALA A 41 17.19 -3.57 15.28
C ALA A 41 15.93 -3.44 16.16
N ASP A 42 16.09 -3.56 17.49
CA ASP A 42 14.97 -3.40 18.44
C ASP A 42 14.40 -1.97 18.41
N GLU A 43 15.25 -0.93 18.35
CA GLU A 43 14.80 0.47 18.27
C GLU A 43 14.07 0.76 16.97
N LEU A 44 14.62 0.36 15.82
CA LEU A 44 14.00 0.54 14.51
C LEU A 44 12.65 -0.18 14.42
N ALA A 45 12.59 -1.45 14.89
CA ALA A 45 11.34 -2.21 14.93
C ALA A 45 10.32 -1.57 15.89
N ALA A 46 10.76 -1.07 17.06
CA ALA A 46 9.87 -0.41 18.03
C ALA A 46 9.25 0.87 17.45
N MET A 47 10.03 1.68 16.72
CA MET A 47 9.52 2.86 16.00
C MET A 47 8.50 2.45 14.95
N ALA A 48 8.84 1.55 14.04
CA ALA A 48 7.94 1.10 12.98
C ALA A 48 6.63 0.48 13.50
N ASN A 49 6.69 -0.19 14.64
CA ASN A 49 5.52 -0.77 15.30
C ASN A 49 4.63 0.28 16.01
N THR A 50 5.16 1.44 16.34
CA THR A 50 4.43 2.46 17.11
C THR A 50 3.96 3.62 16.25
N ALA A 51 4.91 4.41 15.75
CA ALA A 51 4.67 5.63 14.98
C ALA A 51 5.87 5.90 14.07
N THR A 52 5.74 6.90 13.18
CA THR A 52 6.88 7.39 12.41
C THR A 52 7.95 7.95 13.36
N GLY A 53 9.21 7.59 13.13
CA GLY A 53 10.33 8.05 13.95
C GLY A 53 11.57 8.37 13.12
N ILE A 54 12.57 8.94 13.80
CA ILE A 54 13.86 9.31 13.22
C ILE A 54 14.97 8.80 14.13
N VAL A 55 15.95 8.12 13.55
CA VAL A 55 17.20 7.80 14.23
C VAL A 55 18.31 8.70 13.66
N VAL A 56 19.03 9.38 14.52
CA VAL A 56 20.17 10.23 14.15
C VAL A 56 21.44 9.55 14.63
N LEU A 57 22.28 9.14 13.67
CA LEU A 57 23.58 8.54 13.92
C LEU A 57 24.69 9.57 13.81
N GLY A 58 25.63 9.54 14.75
CA GLY A 58 26.73 10.50 14.87
C GLY A 58 26.48 11.57 15.93
N VAL A 59 25.54 11.34 16.86
CA VAL A 59 25.23 12.21 18.00
C VAL A 59 25.30 11.39 19.28
N ASP A 60 25.93 11.93 20.31
CA ASP A 60 25.97 11.31 21.65
C ASP A 60 24.61 11.48 22.34
N ASP A 61 24.03 10.40 22.80
CA ASP A 61 22.70 10.36 23.43
C ASP A 61 22.64 11.04 24.80
N LYS A 62 23.77 11.15 25.49
CA LYS A 62 23.87 11.74 26.84
C LYS A 62 24.22 13.23 26.79
N THR A 63 25.30 13.57 26.07
CA THR A 63 25.81 14.96 26.00
C THR A 63 25.09 15.77 24.96
N LYS A 64 24.38 15.14 23.99
CA LYS A 64 23.75 15.76 22.81
C LYS A 64 24.78 16.41 21.85
N GLU A 65 26.05 16.09 22.05
CA GLU A 65 27.13 16.55 21.20
C GLU A 65 27.07 15.86 19.83
N VAL A 66 27.24 16.64 18.77
CA VAL A 66 27.36 16.11 17.42
C VAL A 66 28.79 15.64 17.21
N LEU A 67 29.00 14.34 17.30
CA LEU A 67 30.32 13.73 17.09
C LEU A 67 30.68 13.63 15.61
N GLY A 68 29.66 13.47 14.76
CA GLY A 68 29.79 13.21 13.33
C GLY A 68 30.22 11.79 13.00
N ILE A 69 30.21 11.47 11.73
CA ILE A 69 30.69 10.21 11.14
C ILE A 69 31.76 10.58 10.10
N PRO A 70 32.97 9.99 10.15
CA PRO A 70 34.00 10.22 9.14
C PRO A 70 33.47 9.90 7.72
N ALA A 71 33.80 10.76 6.76
CA ALA A 71 33.29 10.63 5.38
C ALA A 71 33.63 9.29 4.73
N ASP A 72 34.80 8.73 5.01
CA ASP A 72 35.27 7.42 4.53
C ASP A 72 34.51 6.23 5.18
N LYS A 73 33.73 6.46 6.24
CA LYS A 73 32.96 5.44 6.97
C LYS A 73 31.47 5.48 6.67
N LEU A 74 30.97 6.47 5.95
CA LEU A 74 29.54 6.64 5.69
C LEU A 74 28.91 5.41 5.02
N ASP A 75 29.56 4.87 3.98
CA ASP A 75 29.05 3.72 3.25
C ASP A 75 29.08 2.43 4.09
N ILE A 76 30.00 2.34 5.04
CA ILE A 76 30.09 1.24 6.00
C ILE A 76 28.88 1.29 6.95
N VAL A 77 28.55 2.47 7.49
CA VAL A 77 27.40 2.66 8.39
C VAL A 77 26.09 2.44 7.63
N GLU A 78 25.97 2.92 6.40
CA GLU A 78 24.79 2.69 5.56
C GLU A 78 24.61 1.20 5.25
N GLY A 79 25.69 0.49 4.89
CA GLY A 79 25.65 -0.97 4.66
C GLY A 79 25.27 -1.75 5.93
N TRP A 80 25.77 -1.31 7.09
CA TRP A 80 25.42 -1.88 8.39
C TRP A 80 23.95 -1.67 8.72
N LEU A 81 23.37 -0.47 8.52
CA LEU A 81 21.95 -0.18 8.69
C LEU A 81 21.09 -1.03 7.76
N ARG A 82 21.48 -1.12 6.47
CA ARG A 82 20.79 -1.93 5.48
C ARG A 82 20.72 -3.40 5.89
N SER A 83 21.82 -3.95 6.41
CA SER A 83 21.82 -5.33 6.93
C SER A 83 20.96 -5.51 8.19
N ILE A 84 20.73 -4.47 8.98
CA ILE A 84 19.80 -4.52 10.11
C ILE A 84 18.36 -4.56 9.60
N CYS A 85 18.00 -3.65 8.72
CA CYS A 85 16.64 -3.54 8.20
C CYS A 85 16.20 -4.78 7.41
N ASN A 86 17.09 -5.35 6.60
CA ASN A 86 16.76 -6.47 5.74
C ASN A 86 16.93 -7.85 6.42
N ASP A 87 18.00 -8.01 7.21
CA ASP A 87 18.41 -9.35 7.68
C ASP A 87 18.06 -9.59 9.13
N SER A 88 17.93 -8.53 9.95
CA SER A 88 17.72 -8.66 11.39
C SER A 88 16.29 -8.40 11.84
N ILE A 89 15.46 -7.79 10.99
CA ILE A 89 14.05 -7.46 11.29
C ILE A 89 13.14 -8.29 10.38
N THR A 90 12.08 -8.86 10.94
CA THR A 90 11.13 -9.71 10.21
C THR A 90 9.69 -9.20 10.40
N PRO A 91 8.93 -8.92 9.33
CA PRO A 91 9.39 -8.77 7.94
C PRO A 91 10.42 -7.64 7.81
N PRO A 92 11.18 -7.57 6.71
CA PRO A 92 12.14 -6.48 6.47
C PRO A 92 11.50 -5.10 6.61
N LEU A 93 12.30 -4.14 7.07
CA LEU A 93 11.84 -2.79 7.36
C LEU A 93 12.37 -1.80 6.32
N ASP A 94 11.47 -1.10 5.65
CA ASP A 94 11.83 0.00 4.75
C ASP A 94 12.10 1.27 5.54
N CYS A 95 13.29 1.86 5.37
CA CYS A 95 13.66 3.15 5.93
C CYS A 95 14.36 4.01 4.88
N VAL A 96 14.28 5.32 5.05
CA VAL A 96 14.98 6.29 4.21
C VAL A 96 16.21 6.78 4.95
N ILE A 97 17.39 6.54 4.40
CA ILE A 97 18.68 6.97 4.98
C ILE A 97 19.15 8.21 4.24
N ARG A 98 19.45 9.29 4.98
CA ARG A 98 19.94 10.56 4.43
C ARG A 98 21.24 10.97 5.10
N LYS A 99 22.22 11.39 4.29
CA LYS A 99 23.47 12.00 4.75
C LYS A 99 23.23 13.50 4.91
N LEU A 100 23.46 14.04 6.10
CA LEU A 100 23.25 15.46 6.40
C LEU A 100 24.54 16.06 6.96
N ILE A 101 24.82 17.30 6.58
CA ILE A 101 25.93 18.10 7.12
C ILE A 101 25.35 19.06 8.14
N LEU A 102 25.84 18.97 9.37
CA LEU A 102 25.49 19.92 10.44
C LEU A 102 26.69 20.89 10.65
N PRO A 103 26.57 22.17 10.26
CA PRO A 103 27.58 23.13 10.50
C PRO A 103 27.60 23.50 12.01
N GLU A 104 28.68 23.22 12.74
CA GLU A 104 28.82 23.65 14.14
C GLU A 104 29.43 25.04 14.24
N GLN A 105 30.49 25.27 13.50
CA GLN A 105 31.15 26.60 13.30
C GLN A 105 31.64 26.67 11.85
N PRO A 106 31.95 27.86 11.32
CA PRO A 106 32.58 27.97 10.00
C PRO A 106 33.87 27.14 9.95
N GLY A 107 33.89 26.06 9.17
CA GLY A 107 35.01 25.14 9.04
C GLY A 107 34.96 23.85 9.89
N ASP A 108 33.96 23.67 10.75
CA ASP A 108 33.73 22.43 11.52
C ASP A 108 32.38 21.78 11.09
N GLU A 109 32.39 21.20 9.91
CA GLU A 109 31.22 20.52 9.36
C GLU A 109 31.20 19.07 9.82
N LYS A 110 30.18 18.67 10.57
CA LYS A 110 29.97 17.29 11.03
C LYS A 110 28.95 16.59 10.14
N ILE A 111 29.29 15.42 9.61
CA ILE A 111 28.38 14.61 8.82
C ILE A 111 27.64 13.64 9.75
N ILE A 112 26.34 13.60 9.67
CA ILE A 112 25.48 12.65 10.38
C ILE A 112 24.65 11.83 9.39
N LEU A 113 24.16 10.67 9.83
CA LEU A 113 23.14 9.93 9.10
C LEU A 113 21.81 10.05 9.81
N ARG A 114 20.81 10.49 9.08
CA ARG A 114 19.41 10.49 9.49
C ARG A 114 18.69 9.30 8.86
N VAL A 115 18.05 8.51 9.68
CA VAL A 115 17.24 7.36 9.27
C VAL A 115 15.78 7.66 9.57
N ASP A 116 14.98 7.92 8.54
CA ASP A 116 13.55 8.11 8.68
C ASP A 116 12.88 6.73 8.68
N VAL A 117 12.20 6.41 9.78
CA VAL A 117 11.50 5.14 10.01
C VAL A 117 10.00 5.40 9.92
N PRO A 118 9.32 5.02 8.84
CA PRO A 118 7.88 5.20 8.73
C PRO A 118 7.14 4.24 9.66
N ARG A 119 5.95 4.64 10.12
CA ARG A 119 5.04 3.69 10.74
C ARG A 119 4.68 2.62 9.72
N SER A 120 5.03 1.37 10.00
CA SER A 120 4.80 0.27 9.06
C SER A 120 3.36 -0.22 9.05
N LEU A 121 2.94 -0.82 7.96
CA LEU A 121 1.71 -1.62 7.86
C LEU A 121 1.89 -3.05 8.41
N PHE A 122 3.13 -3.46 8.68
CA PHE A 122 3.47 -4.77 9.24
C PHE A 122 3.81 -4.68 10.72
N VAL A 123 3.72 -5.80 11.42
CA VAL A 123 4.24 -5.94 12.78
C VAL A 123 5.64 -6.52 12.67
N HIS A 124 6.64 -5.74 13.02
CA HIS A 124 8.04 -6.11 12.90
C HIS A 124 8.54 -6.78 14.17
N LYS A 125 9.19 -7.93 13.99
CA LYS A 125 9.93 -8.64 15.02
C LYS A 125 11.43 -8.36 14.86
N SER A 126 12.09 -7.92 15.90
CA SER A 126 13.56 -7.85 15.99
C SER A 126 14.14 -9.11 16.61
N PRO A 127 15.48 -9.28 16.64
CA PRO A 127 16.10 -10.46 17.22
C PRO A 127 15.70 -10.77 18.66
N ASN A 128 15.46 -9.73 19.47
CA ASN A 128 15.09 -9.87 20.87
C ASN A 128 13.57 -9.90 21.14
N GLY A 129 12.72 -9.75 20.11
CA GLY A 129 11.27 -9.86 20.25
C GLY A 129 10.49 -8.76 19.57
N TYR A 130 9.28 -8.50 20.08
CA TYR A 130 8.38 -7.46 19.58
C TYR A 130 8.39 -6.27 20.53
N PHE A 131 8.80 -5.11 20.01
CA PHE A 131 8.93 -3.89 20.80
C PHE A 131 8.02 -2.79 20.30
N ARG A 132 7.63 -1.91 21.23
CA ARG A 132 7.00 -0.62 20.97
C ARG A 132 7.76 0.49 21.68
N ARG A 133 7.62 1.72 21.19
CA ARG A 133 8.20 2.89 21.80
C ARG A 133 7.18 3.57 22.73
N ILE A 134 7.63 3.94 23.93
CA ILE A 134 6.85 4.70 24.92
C ILE A 134 7.77 5.80 25.45
N GLY A 135 7.52 7.05 25.07
CA GLY A 135 8.48 8.15 25.31
C GLY A 135 9.79 7.82 24.61
N SER A 136 10.92 8.10 25.26
CA SER A 136 12.27 7.78 24.79
C SER A 136 12.68 6.30 25.01
N SER A 137 11.78 5.45 25.51
CA SER A 137 12.13 4.06 25.85
C SER A 137 11.43 3.07 24.96
N ARG A 138 12.16 2.04 24.54
CA ARG A 138 11.56 0.85 23.96
C ARG A 138 11.02 -0.07 25.06
N ARG A 139 9.90 -0.70 24.83
CA ARG A 139 9.28 -1.68 25.72
C ARG A 139 8.84 -2.90 24.94
N GLU A 140 9.12 -4.07 25.47
CA GLU A 140 8.59 -5.30 24.92
C GLU A 140 7.07 -5.33 25.00
N MET A 141 6.42 -5.79 23.94
CA MET A 141 4.97 -5.87 23.86
C MET A 141 4.48 -7.13 24.59
N LYS A 142 3.55 -6.93 25.53
CA LYS A 142 2.81 -8.03 26.13
C LYS A 142 1.90 -8.70 25.10
N PRO A 143 1.54 -9.99 25.27
CA PRO A 143 0.75 -10.75 24.29
C PRO A 143 -0.58 -10.10 23.88
N ASP A 144 -1.28 -9.45 24.82
CA ASP A 144 -2.55 -8.73 24.56
C ASP A 144 -2.37 -7.52 23.64
N ILE A 145 -1.30 -6.75 23.87
CA ILE A 145 -0.95 -5.59 23.03
C ILE A 145 -0.50 -6.04 21.66
N LEU A 146 0.31 -7.09 21.60
CA LEU A 146 0.80 -7.66 20.36
C LEU A 146 -0.35 -8.22 19.51
N ALA A 147 -1.28 -8.96 20.11
CA ALA A 147 -2.48 -9.47 19.42
C ALA A 147 -3.33 -8.32 18.84
N ARG A 148 -3.55 -7.26 19.63
CA ARG A 148 -4.25 -6.06 19.15
C ARG A 148 -3.53 -5.38 17.99
N LEU A 149 -2.21 -5.27 18.06
CA LEU A 149 -1.42 -4.67 16.98
C LEU A 149 -1.51 -5.50 15.70
N PHE A 150 -1.42 -6.83 15.77
CA PHE A 150 -1.61 -7.72 14.63
C PHE A 150 -3.01 -7.54 14.02
N GLN A 151 -4.03 -7.47 14.84
CA GLN A 151 -5.41 -7.24 14.38
C GLN A 151 -5.56 -5.89 13.68
N GLN A 152 -5.03 -4.81 14.27
CA GLN A 152 -5.06 -3.47 13.67
C GLN A 152 -4.30 -3.42 12.34
N ARG A 153 -3.13 -4.10 12.26
CA ARG A 153 -2.32 -4.12 11.02
C ARG A 153 -2.92 -5.01 9.96
N SER A 154 -3.57 -6.13 10.31
CA SER A 154 -4.29 -6.96 9.35
C SER A 154 -5.53 -6.24 8.78
N GLN A 155 -6.17 -5.39 9.56
CA GLN A 155 -7.25 -4.52 9.06
C GLN A 155 -6.72 -3.39 8.15
N ALA A 156 -5.55 -2.84 8.46
CA ALA A 156 -4.85 -1.88 7.59
C ALA A 156 -4.27 -2.55 6.31
N ARG A 157 -4.04 -3.87 6.36
CA ARG A 157 -3.70 -4.69 5.18
C ARG A 157 -4.88 -4.95 4.25
N LEU A 158 -6.09 -4.65 4.68
CA LEU A 158 -7.19 -4.38 3.79
C LEU A 158 -7.00 -2.98 3.17
N ILE A 159 -5.86 -2.71 2.55
CA ILE A 159 -5.85 -1.89 1.35
C ILE A 159 -6.69 -2.72 0.40
N ARG A 160 -7.94 -2.37 0.34
CA ARG A 160 -8.86 -2.99 -0.60
C ARG A 160 -8.21 -2.77 -1.95
N PHE A 161 -7.95 -3.84 -2.65
CA PHE A 161 -7.34 -3.77 -3.98
C PHE A 161 -8.08 -2.76 -4.86
N ASP A 162 -9.38 -2.70 -4.67
CA ASP A 162 -10.30 -1.80 -5.34
C ASP A 162 -10.09 -0.29 -5.01
N GLU A 163 -9.52 0.04 -3.85
CA GLU A 163 -9.21 1.43 -3.42
C GLU A 163 -7.77 1.87 -3.78
N GLN A 164 -6.95 1.00 -4.40
CA GLN A 164 -5.58 1.35 -4.80
C GLN A 164 -5.57 2.31 -5.99
N ALA A 165 -4.69 3.32 -5.91
CA ALA A 165 -4.43 4.24 -7.02
C ALA A 165 -3.79 3.48 -8.20
N VAL A 166 -4.33 3.66 -9.40
CA VAL A 166 -3.78 3.08 -10.63
C VAL A 166 -2.75 4.04 -11.22
N PRO A 167 -1.46 3.63 -11.32
CA PRO A 167 -0.43 4.49 -11.87
C PRO A 167 -0.73 4.97 -13.29
N GLY A 168 -0.36 6.22 -13.59
CA GLY A 168 -0.56 6.80 -14.92
C GLY A 168 -1.97 7.32 -15.20
N THR A 169 -2.93 7.14 -14.27
CA THR A 169 -4.28 7.72 -14.41
C THR A 169 -4.36 9.16 -13.90
N GLN A 170 -5.34 9.88 -14.40
CA GLN A 170 -5.70 11.24 -13.98
C GLN A 170 -7.21 11.34 -13.72
N LEU A 171 -7.65 12.43 -13.10
CA LEU A 171 -9.07 12.66 -12.83
C LEU A 171 -9.92 12.70 -14.12
N ASP A 172 -9.36 13.25 -15.20
CA ASP A 172 -10.02 13.41 -16.49
C ASP A 172 -10.21 12.07 -17.24
N ASP A 173 -9.56 11.01 -16.83
CA ASP A 173 -9.78 9.65 -17.36
C ASP A 173 -11.11 9.06 -16.88
N LEU A 174 -11.72 9.65 -15.85
CA LEU A 174 -13.03 9.24 -15.33
C LEU A 174 -14.15 10.07 -16.00
N ASN A 175 -15.02 9.38 -16.76
CA ASN A 175 -16.14 10.03 -17.44
C ASN A 175 -17.22 10.52 -16.45
N PRO A 176 -17.54 11.84 -16.41
CA PRO A 176 -18.56 12.40 -15.53
C PRO A 176 -19.94 11.75 -15.67
N LYS A 177 -20.31 11.27 -16.87
CA LYS A 177 -21.61 10.61 -17.11
C LYS A 177 -21.68 9.24 -16.42
N LEU A 178 -20.52 8.57 -16.22
CA LEU A 178 -20.47 7.28 -15.60
C LEU A 178 -20.47 7.38 -14.06
N TRP A 179 -19.71 8.29 -13.47
CA TRP A 179 -19.65 8.40 -12.01
C TRP A 179 -20.74 9.27 -11.40
N SER A 180 -21.32 10.23 -12.13
CA SER A 180 -22.40 11.09 -11.59
C SER A 180 -23.67 10.31 -11.21
N ARG A 181 -23.89 9.15 -11.82
CA ARG A 181 -25.01 8.24 -11.48
C ARG A 181 -24.98 7.74 -10.02
N PHE A 182 -23.83 7.80 -9.36
CA PHE A 182 -23.69 7.43 -7.95
C PHE A 182 -24.01 8.57 -6.99
N ARG A 183 -24.27 9.78 -7.48
CA ARG A 183 -24.65 10.92 -6.64
C ARG A 183 -26.02 10.73 -6.03
N THR A 184 -26.12 11.13 -4.78
CA THR A 184 -27.38 11.23 -4.04
C THR A 184 -27.57 12.65 -3.51
N VAL A 185 -28.74 12.95 -2.93
CA VAL A 185 -29.02 14.26 -2.31
C VAL A 185 -28.03 14.63 -1.20
N LEU A 186 -27.43 13.61 -0.53
CA LEU A 186 -26.45 13.78 0.54
C LEU A 186 -25.00 13.81 0.06
N SER A 187 -24.77 13.76 -1.25
CA SER A 187 -23.40 13.76 -1.80
C SER A 187 -22.78 15.16 -1.74
N PRO A 188 -21.45 15.26 -1.51
CA PRO A 188 -20.72 16.51 -1.62
C PRO A 188 -20.98 17.20 -2.97
N LYS A 189 -21.02 18.54 -2.99
CA LYS A 189 -21.23 19.31 -4.23
C LYS A 189 -19.98 19.29 -5.12
N ALA A 190 -18.79 19.39 -4.51
CA ALA A 190 -17.52 19.35 -5.23
C ALA A 190 -17.26 17.93 -5.76
N ASP A 191 -16.89 17.84 -7.05
CA ASP A 191 -16.69 16.57 -7.74
C ASP A 191 -15.55 15.75 -7.11
N LEU A 192 -14.42 16.40 -6.81
CA LEU A 192 -13.27 15.73 -6.21
C LEU A 192 -13.60 15.16 -4.82
N GLU A 193 -14.23 15.95 -3.94
CA GLU A 193 -14.63 15.50 -2.61
C GLU A 193 -15.62 14.33 -2.70
N PHE A 194 -16.53 14.37 -3.67
CA PHE A 194 -17.45 13.27 -3.91
C PHE A 194 -16.71 12.00 -4.34
N LEU A 195 -15.81 12.09 -5.31
CA LEU A 195 -15.05 10.95 -5.84
C LEU A 195 -14.10 10.34 -4.79
N GLU A 196 -13.45 11.18 -3.95
CA GLU A 196 -12.66 10.71 -2.81
C GLU A 196 -13.54 9.99 -1.78
N LYS A 197 -14.73 10.51 -1.50
CA LYS A 197 -15.70 9.91 -0.54
C LYS A 197 -16.17 8.53 -0.99
N ILE A 198 -16.46 8.33 -2.28
CA ILE A 198 -16.89 7.04 -2.82
C ILE A 198 -15.72 6.16 -3.31
N LYS A 199 -14.49 6.59 -3.04
CA LYS A 199 -13.26 5.84 -3.33
C LYS A 199 -13.00 5.56 -4.81
N LEU A 200 -13.50 6.39 -5.71
CA LEU A 200 -13.16 6.31 -7.13
C LEU A 200 -11.84 7.01 -7.47
N VAL A 201 -11.35 7.87 -6.58
CA VAL A 201 -10.00 8.45 -6.65
C VAL A 201 -9.29 8.33 -5.31
N ALA A 202 -7.97 8.26 -5.35
CA ALA A 202 -7.09 8.28 -4.20
C ALA A 202 -5.83 9.10 -4.52
N ARG A 203 -5.08 9.46 -3.47
CA ARG A 203 -3.77 10.10 -3.62
C ARG A 203 -2.70 9.03 -3.65
N ASP A 204 -1.78 9.13 -4.60
CA ASP A 204 -0.59 8.28 -4.67
C ASP A 204 0.51 8.74 -3.68
N GLU A 205 1.67 8.08 -3.71
CA GLU A 205 2.81 8.40 -2.83
C GLU A 205 3.34 9.83 -3.03
N ASP A 206 3.18 10.38 -4.24
CA ASP A 206 3.57 11.75 -4.60
C ASP A 206 2.47 12.77 -4.30
N ASN A 207 1.40 12.36 -3.61
CA ASN A 207 0.21 13.16 -3.30
C ASN A 207 -0.57 13.62 -4.55
N ALA A 208 -0.33 13.00 -5.71
CA ALA A 208 -1.10 13.22 -6.93
C ALA A 208 -2.43 12.47 -6.88
N ILE A 209 -3.48 13.08 -7.42
CA ILE A 209 -4.82 12.46 -7.50
C ILE A 209 -4.81 11.47 -8.67
N ARG A 210 -5.14 10.20 -8.37
CA ARG A 210 -5.23 9.11 -9.33
C ARG A 210 -6.59 8.44 -9.24
N ALA A 211 -7.06 7.88 -10.35
CA ALA A 211 -8.18 6.96 -10.29
C ALA A 211 -7.80 5.69 -9.52
N THR A 212 -8.71 5.16 -8.73
CA THR A 212 -8.54 3.87 -8.09
C THR A 212 -8.89 2.73 -9.05
N VAL A 213 -8.61 1.48 -8.67
CA VAL A 213 -9.08 0.30 -9.42
C VAL A 213 -10.60 0.36 -9.60
N SER A 214 -11.37 0.64 -8.53
CA SER A 214 -12.82 0.87 -8.62
C SER A 214 -13.15 2.03 -9.55
N GLY A 215 -12.40 3.14 -9.46
CA GLY A 215 -12.60 4.30 -10.32
C GLY A 215 -12.46 3.95 -11.80
N VAL A 216 -11.37 3.28 -12.16
CA VAL A 216 -11.12 2.82 -13.53
C VAL A 216 -12.21 1.87 -13.99
N LEU A 217 -12.53 0.82 -13.21
CA LEU A 217 -13.51 -0.19 -13.59
C LEU A 217 -14.94 0.36 -13.73
N MET A 218 -15.32 1.32 -12.89
CA MET A 218 -16.70 1.83 -12.82
C MET A 218 -16.94 3.10 -13.64
N ALA A 219 -15.90 3.87 -13.91
CA ALA A 219 -16.05 5.21 -14.47
C ALA A 219 -15.11 5.58 -15.62
N ALA A 220 -14.15 4.74 -16.02
CA ALA A 220 -13.41 4.90 -17.26
C ALA A 220 -14.18 4.28 -18.45
N GLU A 221 -14.11 4.90 -19.63
CA GLU A 221 -14.76 4.37 -20.84
C GLU A 221 -14.07 3.10 -21.36
N ALA A 222 -12.76 3.01 -21.20
CA ALA A 222 -11.92 1.88 -21.61
C ALA A 222 -11.00 1.45 -20.48
N PRO A 223 -11.51 0.74 -19.46
CA PRO A 223 -10.71 0.25 -18.32
C PRO A 223 -9.50 -0.59 -18.73
N GLU A 224 -9.63 -1.35 -19.81
CA GLU A 224 -8.59 -2.19 -20.38
C GLU A 224 -7.35 -1.42 -20.88
N SER A 225 -7.48 -0.13 -21.13
CA SER A 225 -6.35 0.73 -21.51
C SER A 225 -5.41 1.04 -20.32
N PHE A 226 -5.94 0.98 -19.10
CA PHE A 226 -5.19 1.21 -17.86
C PHE A 226 -4.80 -0.11 -17.17
N MET A 227 -5.67 -1.11 -17.29
CA MET A 227 -5.50 -2.42 -16.68
C MET A 227 -5.78 -3.50 -17.73
N SER A 228 -4.75 -4.09 -18.30
CA SER A 228 -4.81 -5.01 -19.46
C SER A 228 -5.71 -6.24 -19.24
N SER A 229 -6.03 -6.59 -18.01
CA SER A 229 -6.93 -7.69 -17.63
C SER A 229 -8.36 -7.24 -17.32
N ALA A 230 -8.70 -5.95 -17.46
CA ALA A 230 -10.01 -5.41 -17.12
C ALA A 230 -11.07 -5.69 -18.21
N PHE A 231 -11.24 -6.96 -18.57
CA PHE A 231 -12.26 -7.41 -19.51
C PHE A 231 -12.79 -8.81 -19.12
N VAL A 232 -13.99 -9.13 -19.58
CA VAL A 232 -14.57 -10.47 -19.43
C VAL A 232 -14.34 -11.25 -20.72
N GLN A 233 -13.65 -12.38 -20.63
CA GLN A 233 -13.56 -13.33 -21.75
C GLN A 233 -14.69 -14.35 -21.65
N ALA A 234 -15.68 -14.19 -22.54
CA ALA A 234 -16.83 -15.10 -22.65
C ALA A 234 -16.58 -16.12 -23.76
N VAL A 235 -16.70 -17.42 -23.43
CA VAL A 235 -16.51 -18.50 -24.40
C VAL A 235 -17.61 -19.52 -24.24
N CYS A 236 -18.25 -19.93 -25.36
CA CYS A 236 -19.22 -21.02 -25.44
C CYS A 236 -18.55 -22.22 -26.10
N TYR A 237 -18.63 -23.39 -25.44
CA TYR A 237 -18.13 -24.63 -25.97
C TYR A 237 -19.26 -25.61 -26.27
N ARG A 238 -19.05 -26.48 -27.29
CA ARG A 238 -19.93 -27.60 -27.59
C ARG A 238 -19.64 -28.73 -26.63
N GLY A 239 -20.57 -29.00 -25.71
CA GLY A 239 -20.40 -30.07 -24.70
C GLY A 239 -19.68 -29.56 -23.43
N ALA A 240 -19.06 -30.47 -22.67
CA ALA A 240 -18.46 -30.21 -21.37
C ALA A 240 -16.94 -29.95 -21.43
N GLU A 241 -16.30 -30.22 -22.55
CA GLU A 241 -14.85 -30.08 -22.69
C GLU A 241 -14.45 -28.68 -23.12
N ARG A 242 -13.49 -28.06 -22.38
CA ARG A 242 -12.90 -26.76 -22.70
C ARG A 242 -11.77 -26.94 -23.71
N ASN A 243 -12.08 -27.24 -24.95
CA ASN A 243 -11.12 -27.42 -26.03
C ASN A 243 -11.44 -26.46 -27.18
N ALA A 244 -10.41 -25.84 -27.75
CA ALA A 244 -10.55 -24.89 -28.85
C ALA A 244 -11.30 -25.51 -30.07
N ALA A 245 -11.16 -26.83 -30.34
CA ALA A 245 -11.87 -27.53 -31.37
C ALA A 245 -13.39 -27.57 -31.17
N TYR A 246 -13.87 -27.35 -29.95
CA TYR A 246 -15.30 -27.36 -29.59
C TYR A 246 -15.85 -25.96 -29.30
N GLN A 247 -15.07 -24.90 -29.58
CA GLN A 247 -15.49 -23.52 -29.39
C GLN A 247 -16.58 -23.16 -30.43
N LEU A 248 -17.75 -22.73 -29.95
CA LEU A 248 -18.87 -22.28 -30.78
C LEU A 248 -18.90 -20.74 -30.93
N ASP A 249 -18.61 -20.02 -29.84
CA ASP A 249 -18.62 -18.57 -29.80
C ASP A 249 -17.60 -18.09 -28.77
N ALA A 250 -16.96 -16.96 -29.05
CA ALA A 250 -16.03 -16.29 -28.13
C ALA A 250 -16.07 -14.77 -28.31
N LYS A 251 -16.05 -14.06 -27.20
CA LYS A 251 -16.03 -12.60 -27.19
C LYS A 251 -15.24 -12.07 -26.01
N ASN A 252 -14.34 -11.12 -26.26
CA ASN A 252 -13.81 -10.25 -25.22
C ASN A 252 -14.78 -9.07 -25.02
N ILE A 253 -15.26 -8.91 -23.81
CA ILE A 253 -16.25 -7.91 -23.43
C ILE A 253 -15.50 -6.86 -22.60
N THR A 254 -15.37 -5.64 -23.14
CA THR A 254 -14.62 -4.52 -22.59
C THR A 254 -15.56 -3.39 -22.16
N GLY A 255 -14.99 -2.28 -21.66
CA GLY A 255 -15.72 -1.12 -21.20
C GLY A 255 -16.01 -1.12 -19.70
N PRO A 256 -16.81 -0.17 -19.19
CA PRO A 256 -17.17 -0.09 -17.79
C PRO A 256 -17.79 -1.37 -17.26
N LEU A 257 -17.56 -1.68 -15.98
CA LEU A 257 -17.91 -2.97 -15.38
C LEU A 257 -19.40 -3.35 -15.53
N ASP A 258 -20.31 -2.38 -15.40
CA ASP A 258 -21.75 -2.59 -15.60
C ASP A 258 -22.11 -2.95 -17.05
N VAL A 259 -21.36 -2.42 -18.01
CA VAL A 259 -21.49 -2.78 -19.43
C VAL A 259 -20.96 -4.21 -19.64
N GLN A 260 -19.82 -4.55 -19.06
CA GLN A 260 -19.25 -5.89 -19.12
C GLN A 260 -20.21 -6.94 -18.56
N ILE A 261 -20.78 -6.70 -17.36
CA ILE A 261 -21.76 -7.60 -16.75
C ILE A 261 -22.99 -7.80 -17.64
N ARG A 262 -23.56 -6.70 -18.14
CA ARG A 262 -24.74 -6.73 -19.01
C ARG A 262 -24.49 -7.51 -20.31
N ASP A 263 -23.36 -7.25 -20.93
CA ASP A 263 -23.02 -7.90 -22.20
C ASP A 263 -22.59 -9.34 -22.02
N ALA A 264 -22.00 -9.71 -20.89
CA ALA A 264 -21.74 -11.10 -20.52
C ALA A 264 -23.05 -11.87 -20.33
N CYS A 265 -24.05 -11.30 -19.67
CA CYS A 265 -25.37 -11.89 -19.54
C CYS A 265 -26.04 -12.10 -20.91
N LYS A 266 -25.97 -11.09 -21.82
CA LYS A 266 -26.47 -11.21 -23.19
C LYS A 266 -25.74 -12.29 -23.99
N PHE A 267 -24.41 -12.44 -23.76
CA PHE A 267 -23.64 -13.53 -24.40
C PHE A 267 -24.14 -14.89 -23.97
N VAL A 268 -24.40 -15.09 -22.67
CA VAL A 268 -24.98 -16.35 -22.17
C VAL A 268 -26.39 -16.58 -22.72
N GLU A 269 -27.25 -15.56 -22.68
CA GLU A 269 -28.63 -15.61 -23.21
C GLU A 269 -28.64 -16.04 -24.67
N ARG A 270 -27.77 -15.48 -25.52
CA ARG A 270 -27.67 -15.82 -26.94
C ARG A 270 -27.18 -17.26 -27.19
N ASN A 271 -26.32 -17.77 -26.31
CA ASN A 271 -25.69 -19.08 -26.49
C ASN A 271 -26.37 -20.21 -25.71
N MET A 272 -27.33 -19.93 -24.81
CA MET A 272 -28.04 -20.96 -24.08
C MET A 272 -29.14 -21.62 -24.94
N ARG A 273 -29.48 -22.88 -24.60
CA ARG A 273 -30.57 -23.59 -25.23
C ARG A 273 -31.90 -23.13 -24.68
N VAL A 274 -32.92 -23.11 -25.55
CA VAL A 274 -34.31 -22.88 -25.17
C VAL A 274 -35.10 -24.12 -25.52
N PHE A 275 -35.77 -24.70 -24.53
CA PHE A 275 -36.66 -25.85 -24.70
C PHE A 275 -38.08 -25.36 -24.87
N ALA A 276 -38.88 -26.04 -25.70
CA ALA A 276 -40.27 -25.71 -25.91
C ALA A 276 -41.15 -26.84 -25.39
N ILE A 277 -42.12 -26.53 -24.53
CA ILE A 277 -43.18 -27.44 -24.09
C ILE A 277 -44.49 -26.97 -24.73
N LYS A 278 -45.24 -27.91 -25.32
CA LYS A 278 -46.57 -27.68 -25.88
C LYS A 278 -47.65 -28.27 -24.96
N ALA A 279 -48.29 -27.39 -24.15
CA ALA A 279 -49.41 -27.79 -23.33
C ALA A 279 -50.19 -26.56 -22.79
N PRO A 280 -51.39 -26.27 -23.26
CA PRO A 280 -51.96 -26.29 -24.60
C PRO A 280 -51.34 -25.25 -25.52
N HIS A 281 -50.56 -24.29 -24.96
CA HIS A 281 -49.77 -23.27 -25.70
C HIS A 281 -48.29 -23.58 -25.60
N ARG A 282 -47.51 -23.07 -26.54
CA ARG A 282 -46.06 -23.17 -26.50
C ARG A 282 -45.51 -22.31 -25.35
N ILE A 283 -44.77 -22.97 -24.46
CA ILE A 283 -44.01 -22.32 -23.40
C ILE A 283 -42.52 -22.55 -23.66
N ASP A 284 -41.76 -21.49 -23.85
CA ASP A 284 -40.33 -21.55 -24.04
C ASP A 284 -39.63 -21.51 -22.67
N ILE A 285 -38.83 -22.53 -22.38
CA ILE A 285 -38.10 -22.66 -21.11
C ILE A 285 -36.61 -22.50 -21.39
N PRO A 286 -35.97 -21.43 -20.94
CA PRO A 286 -34.54 -21.27 -21.08
C PRO A 286 -33.77 -22.30 -20.25
N GLN A 287 -32.61 -22.71 -20.73
CA GLN A 287 -31.72 -23.68 -20.06
C GLN A 287 -31.32 -23.23 -18.64
N PHE A 288 -31.09 -21.92 -18.46
CA PHE A 288 -30.74 -21.31 -17.18
C PHE A 288 -31.69 -20.16 -16.88
N SER A 289 -31.95 -19.94 -15.58
CA SER A 289 -32.63 -18.72 -15.13
C SER A 289 -31.73 -17.53 -15.35
N MET A 290 -32.20 -16.45 -16.00
CA MET A 290 -31.42 -15.22 -16.19
C MET A 290 -31.01 -14.54 -14.89
N ASN A 291 -31.81 -14.69 -13.83
CA ASN A 291 -31.41 -14.19 -12.49
C ASN A 291 -30.18 -14.95 -11.97
N ALA A 292 -30.14 -16.28 -12.13
CA ALA A 292 -28.98 -17.06 -11.72
C ALA A 292 -27.74 -16.78 -12.59
N VAL A 293 -27.93 -16.52 -13.89
CA VAL A 293 -26.85 -16.07 -14.78
C VAL A 293 -26.30 -14.72 -14.33
N PHE A 294 -27.17 -13.77 -14.04
CA PHE A 294 -26.77 -12.43 -13.56
C PHE A 294 -25.96 -12.53 -12.27
N GLU A 295 -26.45 -13.25 -11.27
CA GLU A 295 -25.75 -13.49 -10.00
C GLU A 295 -24.38 -14.15 -10.22
N ALA A 296 -24.31 -15.18 -11.09
CA ALA A 296 -23.05 -15.85 -11.37
C ALA A 296 -22.03 -14.94 -12.06
N VAL A 297 -22.48 -14.10 -13.01
CA VAL A 297 -21.63 -13.14 -13.71
C VAL A 297 -21.15 -12.05 -12.75
N VAL A 298 -22.03 -11.49 -11.92
CA VAL A 298 -21.67 -10.48 -10.91
C VAL A 298 -20.63 -11.04 -9.95
N ASN A 299 -20.84 -12.25 -9.43
CA ASN A 299 -19.89 -12.90 -8.53
C ASN A 299 -18.53 -13.16 -9.20
N ALA A 300 -18.51 -13.60 -10.46
CA ALA A 300 -17.28 -13.85 -11.21
C ALA A 300 -16.48 -12.58 -11.51
N VAL A 301 -17.14 -11.43 -11.55
CA VAL A 301 -16.50 -10.12 -11.81
C VAL A 301 -16.09 -9.43 -10.51
N ALA A 302 -16.82 -9.66 -9.39
CA ALA A 302 -16.55 -9.04 -8.09
C ALA A 302 -15.45 -9.77 -7.29
N HIS A 303 -15.15 -11.03 -7.60
CA HIS A 303 -14.18 -11.90 -6.93
C HIS A 303 -13.12 -12.45 -7.89
#